data_7e6fa4311becf8ed2a0a3be8b2d63a46
#
_entry.id   7e6fa4311becf8ed2a0a3be8b2d63a46
#
_cell.length_a   1.000
_cell.length_b   1.000
_cell.length_c   1.000
_cell.angle_alpha   90.00
_cell.angle_beta   90.00
_cell.angle_gamma   90.00
#
_symmetry.space_group_name_H-M   'P 1'
#
loop_
_entity.id
_entity.type
_entity.pdbx_description
1 polymer ?
#
loop_
_entity_poly.entity_id
_entity_poly.type
_entity_poly.pdbx_seq_one_letter_code
_entity_poly.pdbx_strand_id
1 'polypeptide(L)'
;MTKIKGSNILITGGGSGIGRIMGRVALEKGAKSLTIWDINEQNMADTKAELGAKGLVFTQKVDVSNATQVEEAANIAKKNAGGIDILINCAGIVANNKTFDEQSVSDITRTMNINALAPMLVTLQFLPDMLKRN
;
A
#
# COMPACT_ATOMS: atom_id res chain seq x y z
N MET A 1 13.14 -17.89 -0.07
CA MET A 1 13.33 -16.61 0.65
C MET A 1 13.06 -15.47 -0.31
N THR A 2 12.12 -14.60 0.02
CA THR A 2 11.71 -13.47 -0.83
C THR A 2 12.88 -12.51 -1.04
N LYS A 3 13.21 -12.19 -2.30
CA LYS A 3 14.29 -11.27 -2.64
C LYS A 3 13.72 -9.92 -3.04
N ILE A 4 14.19 -8.83 -2.43
CA ILE A 4 13.79 -7.46 -2.77
C ILE A 4 14.35 -7.04 -4.14
N LYS A 5 15.61 -7.40 -4.41
CA LYS A 5 16.27 -7.06 -5.66
C LYS A 5 15.54 -7.65 -6.88
N GLY A 6 15.14 -6.77 -7.79
CA GLY A 6 14.43 -7.12 -9.01
C GLY A 6 12.92 -7.33 -8.85
N SER A 7 12.36 -7.19 -7.62
CA SER A 7 10.93 -7.37 -7.35
C SER A 7 10.13 -6.10 -7.56
N ASN A 8 8.88 -6.26 -7.99
CA ASN A 8 7.86 -5.21 -8.01
C ASN A 8 7.15 -5.20 -6.66
N ILE A 9 7.15 -4.08 -5.97
CA ILE A 9 6.66 -3.95 -4.60
C ILE A 9 5.47 -3.00 -4.57
N LEU A 10 4.42 -3.37 -3.85
CA LEU A 10 3.30 -2.48 -3.55
C LEU A 10 3.21 -2.26 -2.03
N ILE A 11 3.05 -1.00 -1.63
CA ILE A 11 2.89 -0.59 -0.23
C ILE A 11 1.62 0.24 -0.10
N THR A 12 0.67 -0.21 0.73
CA THR A 12 -0.47 0.61 1.14
C THR A 12 -0.05 1.54 2.28
N GLY A 13 -0.53 2.79 2.30
CA GLY A 13 -0.05 3.80 3.24
C GLY A 13 1.41 4.22 2.98
N GLY A 14 1.87 4.07 1.73
CA GLY A 14 3.26 4.34 1.36
C GLY A 14 3.60 5.83 1.17
N GLY A 15 2.61 6.73 1.27
CA GLY A 15 2.83 8.17 1.11
C GLY A 15 3.52 8.84 2.30
N SER A 16 3.57 8.20 3.47
CA SER A 16 4.15 8.81 4.67
C SER A 16 4.69 7.75 5.66
N GLY A 17 5.32 8.24 6.72
CA GLY A 17 5.70 7.44 7.89
C GLY A 17 6.48 6.17 7.55
N ILE A 18 6.09 5.06 8.18
CA ILE A 18 6.76 3.76 8.03
C ILE A 18 6.68 3.26 6.59
N GLY A 19 5.53 3.40 5.91
CA GLY A 19 5.35 2.96 4.52
C GLY A 19 6.34 3.65 3.56
N ARG A 20 6.53 4.96 3.71
CA ARG A 20 7.52 5.74 2.93
C ARG A 20 8.96 5.27 3.18
N ILE A 21 9.31 5.03 4.46
CA ILE A 21 10.64 4.51 4.82
C ILE A 21 10.86 3.13 4.20
N MET A 22 9.89 2.23 4.28
CA MET A 22 9.97 0.90 3.67
C MET A 22 10.13 0.97 2.16
N GLY A 23 9.43 1.89 1.49
CA GLY A 23 9.58 2.15 0.06
C GLY A 23 10.99 2.61 -0.32
N ARG A 24 11.57 3.52 0.47
CA ARG A 24 12.96 3.96 0.30
C ARG A 24 13.94 2.79 0.42
N VAL A 25 13.85 2.02 1.49
CA VAL A 25 14.72 0.86 1.73
C VAL A 25 14.57 -0.18 0.62
N ALA A 26 13.35 -0.40 0.11
CA ALA A 26 13.10 -1.34 -0.98
C ALA A 26 13.84 -0.93 -2.26
N LEU A 27 13.75 0.34 -2.66
CA LEU A 27 14.46 0.86 -3.83
C LEU A 27 15.99 0.84 -3.64
N GLU A 28 16.49 1.20 -2.47
CA GLU A 28 17.92 1.12 -2.13
C GLU A 28 18.46 -0.32 -2.18
N LYS A 29 17.61 -1.30 -1.90
CA LYS A 29 17.93 -2.74 -2.05
C LYS A 29 17.71 -3.28 -3.47
N GLY A 30 17.41 -2.41 -4.42
CA GLY A 30 17.31 -2.76 -5.84
C GLY A 30 15.96 -3.34 -6.26
N ALA A 31 14.87 -2.96 -5.60
CA ALA A 31 13.54 -3.24 -6.11
C ALA A 31 13.39 -2.71 -7.56
N LYS A 32 12.73 -3.46 -8.43
CA LYS A 32 12.50 -3.09 -9.83
C LYS A 32 11.52 -1.92 -9.94
N SER A 33 10.46 -1.96 -9.14
CA SER A 33 9.49 -0.88 -9.06
C SER A 33 8.85 -0.82 -7.67
N LEU A 34 8.35 0.37 -7.32
CA LEU A 34 7.56 0.64 -6.12
C LEU A 34 6.22 1.23 -6.53
N THR A 35 5.13 0.58 -6.14
CA THR A 35 3.77 1.14 -6.24
C THR A 35 3.33 1.58 -4.85
N ILE A 36 2.88 2.82 -4.74
CA ILE A 36 2.39 3.42 -3.51
C ILE A 36 0.90 3.66 -3.63
N TRP A 37 0.14 3.10 -2.70
CA TRP A 37 -1.26 3.43 -2.49
C TRP A 37 -1.42 4.24 -1.22
N ASP A 38 -2.08 5.36 -1.32
CA ASP A 38 -2.41 6.22 -0.19
C ASP A 38 -3.69 7.02 -0.48
N ILE A 39 -4.34 7.51 0.55
CA ILE A 39 -5.47 8.42 0.39
C ILE A 39 -5.02 9.88 0.21
N ASN A 40 -3.82 10.21 0.67
CA ASN A 40 -3.26 11.56 0.64
C ASN A 40 -2.39 11.76 -0.60
N GLU A 41 -2.92 12.52 -1.56
CA GLU A 41 -2.24 12.78 -2.84
C GLU A 41 -0.96 13.62 -2.68
N GLN A 42 -0.95 14.59 -1.75
CA GLN A 42 0.23 15.42 -1.52
C GLN A 42 1.39 14.59 -0.94
N ASN A 43 1.10 13.76 0.06
CA ASN A 43 2.10 12.85 0.62
C ASN A 43 2.68 11.90 -0.43
N MET A 44 1.85 11.41 -1.35
CA MET A 44 2.32 10.56 -2.45
C MET A 44 3.18 11.34 -3.45
N ALA A 45 2.81 12.58 -3.78
CA ALA A 45 3.60 13.43 -4.66
C ALA A 45 4.99 13.72 -4.07
N ASP A 46 5.05 14.07 -2.79
CA ASP A 46 6.30 14.32 -2.08
C ASP A 46 7.18 13.05 -2.02
N THR A 47 6.57 11.92 -1.72
CA THR A 47 7.26 10.63 -1.68
C THR A 47 7.79 10.24 -3.06
N LYS A 48 6.99 10.43 -4.11
CA LYS A 48 7.43 10.16 -5.48
C LYS A 48 8.55 11.07 -5.93
N ALA A 49 8.50 12.36 -5.56
CA ALA A 49 9.58 13.31 -5.85
C ALA A 49 10.90 12.90 -5.16
N GLU A 50 10.84 12.48 -3.89
CA GLU A 50 12.00 12.01 -3.14
C GLU A 50 12.57 10.70 -3.69
N LEU A 51 11.70 9.71 -3.95
CA LEU A 51 12.11 8.35 -4.26
C LEU A 51 12.34 8.11 -5.75
N GLY A 52 11.80 8.96 -6.62
CA GLY A 52 11.90 8.80 -8.08
C GLY A 52 13.33 8.79 -8.62
N ALA A 53 14.28 9.44 -7.92
CA ALA A 53 15.70 9.38 -8.27
C ALA A 53 16.35 8.01 -7.96
N LYS A 54 15.71 7.18 -7.11
CA LYS A 54 16.22 5.87 -6.70
C LYS A 54 15.65 4.70 -7.54
N GLY A 55 14.56 4.92 -8.26
CA GLY A 55 13.93 3.89 -9.07
C GLY A 55 12.55 4.26 -9.59
N LEU A 56 11.89 3.30 -10.22
CA LEU A 56 10.57 3.49 -10.82
C LEU A 56 9.48 3.50 -9.74
N VAL A 57 8.77 4.63 -9.59
CA VAL A 57 7.73 4.83 -8.59
C VAL A 57 6.39 5.14 -9.25
N PHE A 58 5.38 4.32 -8.97
CA PHE A 58 3.98 4.53 -9.32
C PHE A 58 3.20 4.97 -8.08
N THR A 59 2.22 5.84 -8.25
CA THR A 59 1.34 6.29 -7.17
C THR A 59 -0.11 6.19 -7.61
N GLN A 60 -0.99 5.77 -6.71
CA GLN A 60 -2.44 5.71 -6.94
C GLN A 60 -3.16 6.14 -5.66
N LYS A 61 -4.14 7.04 -5.80
CA LYS A 61 -5.05 7.38 -4.71
C LYS A 61 -6.04 6.25 -4.52
N VAL A 62 -5.99 5.61 -3.37
CA VAL A 62 -6.84 4.46 -3.03
C VAL A 62 -7.30 4.57 -1.60
N ASP A 63 -8.61 4.56 -1.39
CA ASP A 63 -9.19 4.24 -0.09
C ASP A 63 -9.25 2.71 0.03
N VAL A 64 -8.34 2.14 0.82
CA VAL A 64 -8.22 0.69 0.99
C VAL A 64 -9.42 0.04 1.68
N SER A 65 -10.29 0.83 2.32
CA SER A 65 -11.56 0.36 2.88
C SER A 65 -12.67 0.21 1.83
N ASN A 66 -12.46 0.72 0.61
CA ASN A 66 -13.40 0.64 -0.50
C ASN A 66 -13.01 -0.50 -1.45
N ALA A 67 -13.76 -1.60 -1.43
CA ALA A 67 -13.46 -2.79 -2.22
C ALA A 67 -13.40 -2.53 -3.73
N THR A 68 -14.27 -1.68 -4.26
CA THR A 68 -14.28 -1.33 -5.70
C THR A 68 -13.02 -0.56 -6.09
N GLN A 69 -12.63 0.45 -5.31
CA GLN A 69 -11.38 1.19 -5.54
C GLN A 69 -10.16 0.27 -5.47
N VAL A 70 -10.14 -0.67 -4.52
CA VAL A 70 -9.06 -1.65 -4.37
C VAL A 70 -8.95 -2.54 -5.62
N GLU A 71 -10.07 -3.05 -6.14
CA GLU A 71 -10.09 -3.88 -7.35
C GLU A 71 -9.60 -3.10 -8.59
N GLU A 72 -10.13 -1.91 -8.83
CA GLU A 72 -9.74 -1.06 -9.95
C GLU A 72 -8.24 -0.69 -9.88
N ALA A 73 -7.79 -0.26 -8.71
CA ALA A 73 -6.40 0.09 -8.50
C ALA A 73 -5.45 -1.12 -8.65
N ALA A 74 -5.88 -2.31 -8.25
CA ALA A 74 -5.09 -3.53 -8.42
C ALA A 74 -4.87 -3.86 -9.90
N ASN A 75 -5.90 -3.71 -10.73
CA ASN A 75 -5.78 -3.92 -12.17
C ASN A 75 -4.78 -2.94 -12.81
N ILE A 76 -4.82 -1.68 -12.40
CA ILE A 76 -3.87 -0.66 -12.86
C ILE A 76 -2.44 -0.97 -12.37
N ALA A 77 -2.26 -1.31 -11.09
CA ALA A 77 -0.96 -1.63 -10.52
C ALA A 77 -0.31 -2.84 -11.21
N LYS A 78 -1.07 -3.91 -11.47
CA LYS A 78 -0.61 -5.09 -12.20
C LYS A 78 -0.16 -4.74 -13.62
N LYS A 79 -0.93 -3.90 -14.33
CA LYS A 79 -0.61 -3.45 -15.68
C LYS A 79 0.67 -2.62 -15.71
N ASN A 80 0.82 -1.65 -14.78
CA ASN A 80 1.95 -0.74 -14.75
C ASN A 80 3.26 -1.42 -14.35
N ALA A 81 3.22 -2.30 -13.36
CA ALA A 81 4.41 -2.98 -12.83
C ALA A 81 4.71 -4.31 -13.54
N GLY A 82 3.77 -4.87 -14.29
CA GLY A 82 3.88 -6.22 -14.85
C GLY A 82 3.65 -7.33 -13.82
N GLY A 83 2.93 -7.02 -12.75
CA GLY A 83 2.64 -7.89 -11.60
C GLY A 83 3.31 -7.38 -10.32
N ILE A 84 2.80 -7.82 -9.17
CA ILE A 84 3.33 -7.47 -7.84
C ILE A 84 3.91 -8.71 -7.19
N ASP A 85 5.17 -8.64 -6.78
CA ASP A 85 5.89 -9.76 -6.17
C ASP A 85 5.88 -9.68 -4.64
N ILE A 86 5.87 -8.47 -4.09
CA ILE A 86 5.84 -8.21 -2.66
C ILE A 86 4.74 -7.21 -2.36
N LEU A 87 3.80 -7.59 -1.50
CA LEU A 87 2.74 -6.73 -0.98
C LEU A 87 3.02 -6.41 0.49
N ILE A 88 2.99 -5.12 0.83
CA ILE A 88 3.13 -4.63 2.21
C ILE A 88 1.86 -3.85 2.57
N ASN A 89 1.02 -4.44 3.41
CA ASN A 89 -0.15 -3.79 3.98
C ASN A 89 0.29 -2.93 5.17
N CYS A 90 0.55 -1.64 4.93
CA CYS A 90 1.01 -0.69 5.94
C CYS A 90 -0.01 0.42 6.23
N ALA A 91 -1.05 0.57 5.41
CA ALA A 91 -2.12 1.52 5.69
C ALA A 91 -2.82 1.16 7.00
N GLY A 92 -3.02 2.16 7.84
CA GLY A 92 -3.71 1.99 9.12
C GLY A 92 -4.03 3.34 9.74
N ILE A 93 -5.00 3.35 10.63
CA ILE A 93 -5.41 4.53 11.40
C ILE A 93 -5.51 4.21 12.88
N VAL A 94 -5.40 5.25 13.70
CA VAL A 94 -5.82 5.26 15.09
C VAL A 94 -7.01 6.20 15.20
N ALA A 95 -8.08 5.74 15.85
CA ALA A 95 -9.29 6.56 16.00
C ALA A 95 -9.02 7.76 16.93
N ASN A 96 -8.79 8.92 16.32
CA ASN A 96 -8.85 10.27 16.90
C ASN A 96 -8.17 10.50 18.27
N ASN A 97 -7.22 9.67 18.71
CA ASN A 97 -6.56 9.73 20.04
C ASN A 97 -7.55 9.76 21.23
N LYS A 98 -8.75 9.20 21.05
CA LYS A 98 -9.75 9.06 22.10
C LYS A 98 -9.50 7.81 22.94
N THR A 99 -9.88 7.85 24.20
CA THR A 99 -9.98 6.65 25.02
C THR A 99 -11.11 5.75 24.49
N PHE A 100 -11.12 4.48 24.85
CA PHE A 100 -12.08 3.53 24.26
C PHE A 100 -13.54 3.89 24.58
N ASP A 101 -13.80 4.39 25.78
CA ASP A 101 -15.13 4.84 26.25
C ASP A 101 -15.63 6.11 25.54
N GLU A 102 -14.73 6.88 24.92
CA GLU A 102 -15.05 8.06 24.12
C GLU A 102 -15.26 7.76 22.63
N GLN A 103 -15.00 6.53 22.19
CA GLN A 103 -15.15 6.16 20.78
C GLN A 103 -16.60 5.92 20.41
N SER A 104 -16.99 6.43 19.25
CA SER A 104 -18.28 6.09 18.65
C SER A 104 -18.23 4.74 17.92
N VAL A 105 -19.39 4.14 17.67
CA VAL A 105 -19.52 2.95 16.82
C VAL A 105 -18.87 3.20 15.43
N SER A 106 -19.01 4.41 14.90
CA SER A 106 -18.41 4.82 13.63
C SER A 106 -16.88 4.81 13.69
N ASP A 107 -16.27 5.30 14.79
CA ASP A 107 -14.81 5.28 14.98
C ASP A 107 -14.29 3.83 15.01
N ILE A 108 -14.97 2.95 15.74
CA ILE A 108 -14.62 1.53 15.84
C ILE A 108 -14.76 0.84 14.48
N THR A 109 -15.90 1.03 13.79
CA THR A 109 -16.16 0.43 12.48
C THR A 109 -15.12 0.87 11.45
N ARG A 110 -14.80 2.16 11.40
CA ARG A 110 -13.78 2.71 10.50
C ARG A 110 -12.39 2.11 10.78
N THR A 111 -12.03 2.01 12.06
CA THR A 111 -10.75 1.41 12.47
C THR A 111 -10.66 -0.05 12.01
N MET A 112 -11.70 -0.84 12.22
CA MET A 112 -11.76 -2.24 11.80
C MET A 112 -11.72 -2.39 10.28
N ASN A 113 -12.43 -1.54 9.55
CA ASN A 113 -12.45 -1.58 8.08
C ASN A 113 -11.06 -1.28 7.50
N ILE A 114 -10.33 -0.32 8.05
CA ILE A 114 -9.00 0.04 7.53
C ILE A 114 -7.91 -0.88 8.06
N ASN A 115 -7.90 -1.20 9.35
CA ASN A 115 -6.77 -1.93 9.97
C ASN A 115 -6.90 -3.45 9.84
N ALA A 116 -8.12 -3.99 9.69
CA ALA A 116 -8.35 -5.43 9.64
C ALA A 116 -8.92 -5.90 8.28
N LEU A 117 -10.02 -5.32 7.81
CA LEU A 117 -10.65 -5.77 6.57
C LEU A 117 -9.84 -5.38 5.33
N ALA A 118 -9.33 -4.16 5.24
CA ALA A 118 -8.61 -3.68 4.07
C ALA A 118 -7.37 -4.52 3.70
N PRO A 119 -6.50 -4.96 4.64
CA PRO A 119 -5.41 -5.88 4.32
C PRO A 119 -5.87 -7.17 3.65
N MET A 120 -7.02 -7.71 4.03
CA MET A 120 -7.60 -8.91 3.40
C MET A 120 -8.10 -8.62 1.98
N LEU A 121 -8.82 -7.49 1.80
CA LEU A 121 -9.32 -7.08 0.47
C LEU A 121 -8.17 -6.84 -0.51
N VAL A 122 -7.13 -6.15 -0.08
CA VAL A 122 -5.94 -5.89 -0.91
C VAL A 122 -5.21 -7.20 -1.22
N THR A 123 -4.99 -8.05 -0.23
CA THR A 123 -4.29 -9.33 -0.42
C THR A 123 -5.03 -10.23 -1.41
N LEU A 124 -6.37 -10.25 -1.35
CA LEU A 124 -7.20 -11.04 -2.26
C LEU A 124 -6.94 -10.69 -3.73
N GLN A 125 -6.61 -9.43 -4.04
CA GLN A 125 -6.35 -8.98 -5.41
C GLN A 125 -5.02 -9.49 -5.98
N PHE A 126 -4.02 -9.73 -5.15
CA PHE A 126 -2.65 -10.04 -5.60
C PHE A 126 -2.24 -11.49 -5.36
N LEU A 127 -2.74 -12.11 -4.29
CA LEU A 127 -2.34 -13.45 -3.89
C LEU A 127 -2.51 -14.52 -4.98
N PRO A 128 -3.61 -14.57 -5.77
CA PRO A 128 -3.75 -15.57 -6.82
C PRO A 128 -2.64 -15.52 -7.87
N ASP A 129 -2.19 -14.31 -8.24
CA ASP A 129 -1.12 -14.12 -9.21
C ASP A 129 0.26 -14.41 -8.60
N MET A 130 0.46 -14.11 -7.32
CA MET A 130 1.67 -14.47 -6.58
C MET A 130 1.84 -15.99 -6.48
N LEU A 131 0.77 -16.72 -6.19
CA LEU A 131 0.80 -18.19 -6.10
C LEU A 131 1.12 -18.87 -7.44
N LYS A 132 0.69 -18.28 -8.56
CA LYS A 132 1.01 -18.82 -9.91
C LYS A 132 2.46 -18.64 -10.32
N ARG A 133 3.16 -17.69 -9.71
CA ARG A 133 4.56 -17.34 -10.06
C ARG A 133 5.60 -17.98 -9.15
N ASN A 134 5.19 -18.64 -8.08
CA ASN A 134 6.06 -19.36 -7.14
C ASN A 134 6.12 -20.86 -7.44
#